data_e6e10b20f072a9f1ca57ddf55701f97d
#
_entry.id   e6e10b20f072a9f1ca57ddf55701f97d
#
_cell.length_a   1.000
_cell.length_b   1.000
_cell.length_c   1.000
_cell.angle_alpha   90.00
_cell.angle_beta   90.00
_cell.angle_gamma   90.00
#
_symmetry.space_group_name_H-M   'P 1'
#
loop_
_entity.id
_entity.type
_entity.pdbx_description
1 polymer ?
#
loop_
_entity_poly.entity_id
_entity_poly.type
_entity_poly.pdbx_seq_one_letter_code
_entity_poly.pdbx_strand_id
1 'polypeptide(L)'
;MEYNNKIKNLTDKIYREGIEKANEDAQLIISKSEEKAVSIIDDATKEAEKIVNQAEKEALSIADRIKTELRLSSQQSLGVLRKEITELIQTKVLKEPLQKAFEDHEFMKKMLEIVIKKWNPSEGDSGLDVLLPKDLLEETEQYFTEKTSEILNSGLSLSGDEDLKKGFEILPKNGNYTISITDSTFEAFLNEHFKEKIVEFLFKKDN
;
A
#
# COMPACT_ATOMS: atom_id res chain seq x y z
N MET A 1 -25.03 48.80 -100.75
CA MET A 1 -23.84 49.04 -99.80
C MET A 1 -24.30 49.20 -98.33
N GLU A 2 -25.46 49.75 -98.06
CA GLU A 2 -25.91 50.03 -96.68
C GLU A 2 -26.21 48.74 -95.84
N TYR A 3 -26.69 47.67 -96.43
CA TYR A 3 -27.04 46.42 -95.78
C TYR A 3 -25.77 45.67 -95.25
N ASN A 4 -24.65 45.67 -96.00
CA ASN A 4 -23.41 45.05 -95.58
C ASN A 4 -22.78 45.77 -94.37
N ASN A 5 -22.91 47.10 -94.30
CA ASN A 5 -22.44 47.89 -93.17
C ASN A 5 -23.23 47.61 -91.84
N LYS A 6 -24.59 47.47 -92.01
CA LYS A 6 -25.43 47.09 -90.82
C LYS A 6 -25.11 45.73 -90.25
N ILE A 7 -24.88 44.74 -91.13
CA ILE A 7 -24.50 43.37 -90.69
C ILE A 7 -23.12 43.40 -90.03
N LYS A 8 -22.18 44.09 -90.59
CA LYS A 8 -20.82 44.19 -89.98
C LYS A 8 -20.90 44.88 -88.63
N ASN A 9 -21.62 46.00 -88.49
CA ASN A 9 -21.80 46.69 -87.23
C ASN A 9 -22.46 45.82 -86.17
N LEU A 10 -23.46 45.02 -86.54
CA LEU A 10 -24.12 44.10 -85.66
C LEU A 10 -23.23 42.97 -85.22
N THR A 11 -22.45 42.43 -86.13
CA THR A 11 -21.45 41.37 -85.84
C THR A 11 -20.35 41.87 -84.90
N ASP A 12 -19.84 43.07 -85.14
CA ASP A 12 -18.84 43.75 -84.31
C ASP A 12 -19.37 44.04 -82.91
N LYS A 13 -20.62 44.40 -82.80
CA LYS A 13 -21.27 44.64 -81.49
C LYS A 13 -21.48 43.33 -80.72
N ILE A 14 -22.00 42.30 -81.36
CA ILE A 14 -22.16 40.96 -80.71
C ILE A 14 -20.83 40.43 -80.25
N TYR A 15 -19.79 40.61 -81.08
CA TYR A 15 -18.44 40.15 -80.72
C TYR A 15 -17.89 40.91 -79.50
N ARG A 16 -18.06 42.25 -79.45
CA ARG A 16 -17.59 43.04 -78.32
C ARG A 16 -18.38 42.71 -77.05
N GLU A 17 -19.69 42.61 -77.13
CA GLU A 17 -20.57 42.25 -76.00
C GLU A 17 -20.23 40.84 -75.51
N GLY A 18 -19.96 39.91 -76.43
CA GLY A 18 -19.53 38.54 -76.07
C GLY A 18 -18.16 38.48 -75.34
N ILE A 19 -17.17 39.26 -75.84
CA ILE A 19 -15.84 39.36 -75.16
C ILE A 19 -15.96 40.05 -73.80
N GLU A 20 -16.74 41.14 -73.73
CA GLU A 20 -16.94 41.88 -72.46
C GLU A 20 -17.57 40.98 -71.40
N LYS A 21 -18.65 40.25 -71.76
CA LYS A 21 -19.26 39.27 -70.89
C LYS A 21 -18.35 38.12 -70.51
N ALA A 22 -17.56 37.60 -71.43
CA ALA A 22 -16.59 36.56 -71.14
C ALA A 22 -15.48 37.03 -70.17
N ASN A 23 -15.06 38.27 -70.28
CA ASN A 23 -14.10 38.88 -69.34
C ASN A 23 -14.72 39.12 -67.96
N GLU A 24 -16.00 39.55 -67.87
CA GLU A 24 -16.70 39.68 -66.60
C GLU A 24 -16.85 38.31 -65.91
N ASP A 25 -17.27 37.29 -66.67
CA ASP A 25 -17.40 35.90 -66.12
C ASP A 25 -16.05 35.35 -65.70
N ALA A 26 -14.99 35.61 -66.44
CA ALA A 26 -13.64 35.20 -66.05
C ALA A 26 -13.18 35.89 -64.76
N GLN A 27 -13.40 37.19 -64.61
CA GLN A 27 -13.07 37.93 -63.39
C GLN A 27 -13.88 37.41 -62.19
N LEU A 28 -15.16 37.11 -62.40
CA LEU A 28 -15.99 36.55 -61.34
C LEU A 28 -15.47 35.17 -60.87
N ILE A 29 -15.05 34.29 -61.81
CA ILE A 29 -14.48 32.99 -61.51
C ILE A 29 -13.16 33.14 -60.75
N ILE A 30 -12.29 34.08 -61.19
CA ILE A 30 -11.00 34.33 -60.51
C ILE A 30 -11.26 34.80 -59.07
N SER A 31 -12.11 35.84 -58.91
CA SER A 31 -12.45 36.37 -57.57
C SER A 31 -13.00 35.30 -56.62
N LYS A 32 -13.97 34.50 -57.10
CA LYS A 32 -14.51 33.40 -56.30
C LYS A 32 -13.47 32.30 -55.96
N SER A 33 -12.51 32.11 -56.87
CA SER A 33 -11.45 31.14 -56.64
C SER A 33 -10.42 31.64 -55.62
N GLU A 34 -10.11 32.95 -55.67
CA GLU A 34 -9.26 33.62 -54.68
C GLU A 34 -9.93 33.62 -53.30
N GLU A 35 -11.18 33.95 -53.20
CA GLU A 35 -11.97 33.90 -51.96
C GLU A 35 -11.96 32.46 -51.35
N LYS A 36 -12.19 31.44 -52.20
CA LYS A 36 -12.12 30.03 -51.74
C LYS A 36 -10.68 29.64 -51.27
N ALA A 37 -9.65 30.09 -52.00
CA ALA A 37 -8.30 29.79 -51.61
C ALA A 37 -7.94 30.39 -50.23
N VAL A 38 -8.34 31.64 -49.99
CA VAL A 38 -8.15 32.32 -48.70
C VAL A 38 -8.92 31.58 -47.59
N SER A 39 -10.18 31.20 -47.84
CA SER A 39 -10.94 30.42 -46.85
C SER A 39 -10.30 29.09 -46.51
N ILE A 40 -9.81 28.33 -47.51
CA ILE A 40 -9.16 27.06 -47.30
C ILE A 40 -7.87 27.22 -46.47
N ILE A 41 -7.09 28.26 -46.74
CA ILE A 41 -5.85 28.56 -45.99
C ILE A 41 -6.18 28.93 -44.53
N ASP A 42 -7.21 29.79 -44.33
CA ASP A 42 -7.65 30.20 -42.99
C ASP A 42 -8.15 29.02 -42.19
N ASP A 43 -8.98 28.17 -42.78
CA ASP A 43 -9.54 26.95 -42.13
C ASP A 43 -8.38 25.97 -41.79
N ALA A 44 -7.45 25.77 -42.72
CA ALA A 44 -6.27 24.91 -42.49
C ALA A 44 -5.37 25.48 -41.39
N THR A 45 -5.18 26.80 -41.35
CA THR A 45 -4.41 27.45 -40.29
C THR A 45 -5.04 27.28 -38.91
N LYS A 46 -6.35 27.52 -38.81
CA LYS A 46 -7.12 27.31 -37.58
C LYS A 46 -7.08 25.86 -37.09
N GLU A 47 -7.16 24.90 -38.01
CA GLU A 47 -7.11 23.49 -37.62
C GLU A 47 -5.68 23.10 -37.19
N ALA A 48 -4.63 23.62 -37.85
CA ALA A 48 -3.25 23.41 -37.41
C ALA A 48 -3.00 23.98 -36.00
N GLU A 49 -3.45 25.21 -35.73
CA GLU A 49 -3.36 25.81 -34.39
C GLU A 49 -4.10 25.00 -33.35
N LYS A 50 -5.28 24.51 -33.67
CA LYS A 50 -6.06 23.64 -32.77
C LYS A 50 -5.32 22.33 -32.44
N ILE A 51 -4.74 21.68 -33.45
CA ILE A 51 -3.96 20.44 -33.26
C ILE A 51 -2.75 20.71 -32.37
N VAL A 52 -1.98 21.81 -32.62
CA VAL A 52 -0.81 22.15 -31.79
C VAL A 52 -1.23 22.43 -30.34
N ASN A 53 -2.23 23.27 -30.14
CA ASN A 53 -2.75 23.58 -28.80
C ASN A 53 -3.23 22.33 -28.03
N GLN A 54 -3.88 21.40 -28.75
CA GLN A 54 -4.33 20.15 -28.16
C GLN A 54 -3.15 19.25 -27.79
N ALA A 55 -2.15 19.14 -28.67
CA ALA A 55 -0.93 18.35 -28.42
C ALA A 55 -0.12 18.90 -27.22
N GLU A 56 -0.02 20.24 -27.10
CA GLU A 56 0.63 20.87 -25.95
C GLU A 56 -0.09 20.57 -24.63
N LYS A 57 -1.44 20.67 -24.62
CA LYS A 57 -2.23 20.32 -23.44
C LYS A 57 -2.07 18.84 -23.04
N GLU A 58 -2.07 17.96 -24.01
CA GLU A 58 -1.86 16.53 -23.77
C GLU A 58 -0.44 16.26 -23.24
N ALA A 59 0.58 16.89 -23.80
CA ALA A 59 1.95 16.77 -23.33
C ALA A 59 2.10 17.23 -21.87
N LEU A 60 1.51 18.37 -21.50
CA LEU A 60 1.51 18.86 -20.11
C LEU A 60 0.77 17.90 -19.17
N SER A 61 -0.38 17.39 -19.58
CA SER A 61 -1.16 16.41 -18.81
C SER A 61 -0.38 15.11 -18.59
N ILE A 62 0.30 14.60 -19.62
CA ILE A 62 1.15 13.40 -19.52
C ILE A 62 2.31 13.66 -18.55
N ALA A 63 2.97 14.80 -18.66
CA ALA A 63 4.09 15.15 -17.78
C ALA A 63 3.68 15.21 -16.31
N ASP A 64 2.52 15.82 -16.01
CA ASP A 64 2.00 15.90 -14.64
C ASP A 64 1.57 14.52 -14.09
N ARG A 65 0.94 13.70 -14.93
CA ARG A 65 0.61 12.31 -14.59
C ARG A 65 1.86 11.50 -14.26
N ILE A 66 2.90 11.55 -15.12
CA ILE A 66 4.15 10.83 -14.88
C ILE A 66 4.79 11.28 -13.56
N LYS A 67 4.83 12.60 -13.30
CA LYS A 67 5.36 13.14 -12.03
C LYS A 67 4.60 12.60 -10.82
N THR A 68 3.28 12.52 -10.92
CA THR A 68 2.44 11.98 -9.85
C THR A 68 2.66 10.49 -9.65
N GLU A 69 2.71 9.70 -10.73
CA GLU A 69 2.98 8.27 -10.69
C GLU A 69 4.36 7.94 -10.11
N LEU A 70 5.40 8.70 -10.49
CA LEU A 70 6.74 8.56 -9.92
C LEU A 70 6.76 8.83 -8.41
N ARG A 71 6.05 9.88 -7.97
CA ARG A 71 5.95 10.20 -6.54
C ARG A 71 5.26 9.09 -5.77
N LEU A 72 4.14 8.58 -6.28
CA LEU A 72 3.40 7.48 -5.65
C LEU A 72 4.23 6.19 -5.61
N SER A 73 4.89 5.84 -6.72
CA SER A 73 5.77 4.67 -6.80
C SER A 73 6.94 4.76 -5.81
N SER A 74 7.56 5.94 -5.71
CA SER A 74 8.62 6.17 -4.72
C SER A 74 8.13 6.02 -3.28
N GLN A 75 6.97 6.58 -2.97
CA GLN A 75 6.36 6.46 -1.63
C GLN A 75 6.02 5.00 -1.30
N GLN A 76 5.49 4.26 -2.26
CA GLN A 76 5.18 2.84 -2.11
C GLN A 76 6.46 2.01 -1.89
N SER A 77 7.50 2.24 -2.68
CA SER A 77 8.79 1.55 -2.53
C SER A 77 9.44 1.82 -1.17
N LEU A 78 9.42 3.07 -0.72
CA LEU A 78 9.87 3.43 0.63
C LEU A 78 9.01 2.80 1.73
N GLY A 79 7.71 2.67 1.50
CA GLY A 79 6.79 1.99 2.42
C GLY A 79 7.13 0.50 2.58
N VAL A 80 7.37 -0.20 1.47
CA VAL A 80 7.80 -1.60 1.47
C VAL A 80 9.15 -1.76 2.20
N LEU A 81 10.14 -0.93 1.88
CA LEU A 81 11.45 -0.98 2.53
C LEU A 81 11.36 -0.75 4.05
N ARG A 82 10.55 0.23 4.49
CA ARG A 82 10.32 0.46 5.92
C ARG A 82 9.69 -0.75 6.60
N LYS A 83 8.74 -1.39 5.94
CA LYS A 83 8.10 -2.61 6.45
C LYS A 83 9.13 -3.73 6.63
N GLU A 84 9.94 -4.01 5.60
CA GLU A 84 10.97 -5.05 5.63
C GLU A 84 12.02 -4.79 6.72
N ILE A 85 12.48 -3.53 6.88
CA ILE A 85 13.40 -3.16 7.96
C ILE A 85 12.75 -3.39 9.33
N THR A 86 11.50 -3.00 9.50
CA THR A 86 10.78 -3.20 10.77
C THR A 86 10.66 -4.69 11.10
N GLU A 87 10.27 -5.53 10.14
CA GLU A 87 10.15 -6.98 10.31
C GLU A 87 11.50 -7.65 10.62
N LEU A 88 12.57 -7.21 9.94
CA LEU A 88 13.92 -7.69 10.24
C LEU A 88 14.34 -7.37 11.68
N ILE A 89 14.09 -6.16 12.12
CA ILE A 89 14.43 -5.73 13.50
C ILE A 89 13.57 -6.50 14.51
N GLN A 90 12.27 -6.64 14.27
CA GLN A 90 11.40 -7.45 15.13
C GLN A 90 11.91 -8.87 15.26
N THR A 91 12.30 -9.51 14.15
CA THR A 91 12.85 -10.85 14.16
C THR A 91 14.14 -10.95 14.98
N LYS A 92 15.08 -10.06 14.74
CA LYS A 92 16.40 -10.09 15.41
C LYS A 92 16.38 -9.65 16.86
N VAL A 93 15.58 -8.65 17.20
CA VAL A 93 15.56 -8.04 18.54
C VAL A 93 14.55 -8.70 19.47
N LEU A 94 13.45 -9.19 18.94
CA LEU A 94 12.38 -9.79 19.74
C LEU A 94 12.33 -11.31 19.58
N LYS A 95 12.12 -11.81 18.38
CA LYS A 95 11.83 -13.22 18.14
C LYS A 95 12.99 -14.16 18.52
N GLU A 96 14.18 -13.91 18.01
CA GLU A 96 15.34 -14.78 18.29
C GLU A 96 15.73 -14.81 19.77
N PRO A 97 15.83 -13.67 20.49
CA PRO A 97 16.09 -13.70 21.94
C PRO A 97 14.95 -14.36 22.73
N LEU A 98 13.70 -14.15 22.33
CA LEU A 98 12.55 -14.76 22.98
C LEU A 98 12.56 -16.27 22.84
N GLN A 99 12.80 -16.79 21.66
CA GLN A 99 12.92 -18.23 21.43
C GLN A 99 14.01 -18.87 22.31
N LYS A 100 15.16 -18.22 22.40
CA LYS A 100 16.26 -18.68 23.29
C LYS A 100 15.86 -18.65 24.77
N ALA A 101 15.13 -17.61 25.19
CA ALA A 101 14.68 -17.52 26.58
C ALA A 101 13.67 -18.63 26.93
N PHE A 102 12.78 -18.99 26.00
CA PHE A 102 11.83 -20.07 26.18
C PHE A 102 12.44 -21.49 26.02
N GLU A 103 13.68 -21.60 25.51
CA GLU A 103 14.48 -22.83 25.52
C GLU A 103 15.30 -22.98 26.81
N ASP A 104 15.45 -21.91 27.59
CA ASP A 104 16.19 -21.94 28.87
C ASP A 104 15.24 -22.43 29.98
N HIS A 105 15.44 -23.67 30.41
CA HIS A 105 14.67 -24.31 31.48
C HIS A 105 14.73 -23.53 32.80
N GLU A 106 15.89 -22.95 33.15
CA GLU A 106 16.01 -22.15 34.36
C GLU A 106 15.20 -20.87 34.31
N PHE A 107 15.18 -20.22 33.15
CA PHE A 107 14.33 -19.06 32.93
C PHE A 107 12.84 -19.43 33.05
N MET A 108 12.42 -20.54 32.46
CA MET A 108 11.04 -21.01 32.50
C MET A 108 10.60 -21.35 33.94
N LYS A 109 11.41 -22.04 34.72
CA LYS A 109 11.12 -22.35 36.12
C LYS A 109 10.96 -21.09 36.97
N LYS A 110 11.86 -20.10 36.79
CA LYS A 110 11.76 -18.80 37.47
C LYS A 110 10.54 -17.99 37.06
N MET A 111 10.20 -18.00 35.76
CA MET A 111 8.99 -17.31 35.26
C MET A 111 7.74 -17.93 35.86
N LEU A 112 7.62 -19.25 35.86
CA LEU A 112 6.52 -19.96 36.47
C LEU A 112 6.41 -19.66 37.99
N GLU A 113 7.54 -19.68 38.71
CA GLU A 113 7.59 -19.31 40.13
C GLU A 113 7.05 -17.91 40.40
N ILE A 114 7.44 -16.92 39.59
CA ILE A 114 6.96 -15.54 39.70
C ILE A 114 5.45 -15.45 39.48
N VAL A 115 4.94 -16.14 38.46
CA VAL A 115 3.51 -16.15 38.14
C VAL A 115 2.71 -16.77 39.28
N ILE A 116 3.14 -17.93 39.77
CA ILE A 116 2.45 -18.63 40.89
C ILE A 116 2.50 -17.76 42.15
N LYS A 117 3.61 -17.18 42.53
CA LYS A 117 3.74 -16.32 43.70
C LYS A 117 2.86 -15.05 43.64
N LYS A 118 2.63 -14.53 42.43
CA LYS A 118 1.78 -13.37 42.21
C LYS A 118 0.31 -13.74 41.97
N TRP A 119 0.03 -15.03 41.87
CA TRP A 119 -1.33 -15.50 41.74
C TRP A 119 -2.10 -15.20 43.00
N ASN A 120 -3.12 -14.38 42.88
CA ASN A 120 -4.01 -14.06 43.98
C ASN A 120 -5.42 -14.60 43.63
N PRO A 121 -5.75 -15.82 44.06
CA PRO A 121 -7.04 -16.40 43.72
C PRO A 121 -8.17 -15.54 44.33
N SER A 122 -9.21 -15.30 43.55
CA SER A 122 -10.46 -14.73 44.05
C SER A 122 -11.06 -15.70 45.09
N GLU A 123 -11.81 -15.20 46.08
CA GLU A 123 -12.43 -16.05 47.13
C GLU A 123 -13.18 -17.24 46.49
N GLY A 124 -12.68 -18.46 46.74
CA GLY A 124 -13.26 -19.72 46.22
C GLY A 124 -12.41 -20.48 45.21
N ASP A 125 -11.30 -19.89 44.72
CA ASP A 125 -10.41 -20.51 43.70
C ASP A 125 -9.16 -21.09 44.41
N SER A 126 -9.20 -22.36 44.77
CA SER A 126 -8.21 -22.97 45.65
C SER A 126 -7.19 -23.85 44.95
N GLY A 127 -6.93 -23.68 43.66
CA GLY A 127 -5.90 -24.46 42.99
C GLY A 127 -5.60 -24.05 41.54
N LEU A 128 -4.42 -24.39 41.11
CA LEU A 128 -3.91 -24.16 39.75
C LEU A 128 -3.47 -25.49 39.14
N ASP A 129 -3.91 -25.77 37.95
CA ASP A 129 -3.32 -26.79 37.09
C ASP A 129 -2.39 -26.12 36.11
N VAL A 130 -1.14 -26.57 36.05
CA VAL A 130 -0.14 -26.04 35.12
C VAL A 130 0.25 -27.14 34.15
N LEU A 131 0.09 -26.85 32.87
CA LEU A 131 0.54 -27.70 31.78
C LEU A 131 1.95 -27.27 31.34
N LEU A 132 2.84 -28.23 31.24
CA LEU A 132 4.23 -28.06 30.85
C LEU A 132 4.58 -29.00 29.69
N PRO A 133 5.58 -28.66 28.85
CA PRO A 133 6.20 -29.65 28.00
C PRO A 133 6.66 -30.88 28.79
N LYS A 134 6.46 -32.08 28.24
CA LYS A 134 6.80 -33.33 28.97
C LYS A 134 8.25 -33.42 29.41
N ASP A 135 9.17 -32.91 28.61
CA ASP A 135 10.59 -32.88 28.90
C ASP A 135 10.95 -31.95 30.07
N LEU A 136 10.13 -30.95 30.35
CA LEU A 136 10.34 -29.97 31.42
C LEU A 136 9.63 -30.38 32.73
N LEU A 137 8.71 -31.32 32.68
CA LEU A 137 7.86 -31.68 33.83
C LEU A 137 8.66 -32.17 35.03
N GLU A 138 9.47 -33.22 34.87
CA GLU A 138 10.22 -33.87 35.94
C GLU A 138 11.18 -32.91 36.64
N GLU A 139 11.89 -32.12 35.86
CA GLU A 139 12.84 -31.11 36.37
C GLU A 139 12.13 -29.98 37.12
N THR A 140 10.95 -29.60 36.66
CA THR A 140 10.11 -28.55 37.28
C THR A 140 9.49 -29.05 38.58
N GLU A 141 9.00 -30.28 38.62
CA GLU A 141 8.50 -30.91 39.86
C GLU A 141 9.57 -30.99 40.94
N GLN A 142 10.80 -31.40 40.59
CA GLN A 142 11.95 -31.41 41.52
C GLN A 142 12.24 -30.01 42.06
N TYR A 143 12.31 -29.01 41.15
CA TYR A 143 12.57 -27.62 41.52
C TYR A 143 11.55 -27.08 42.55
N PHE A 144 10.28 -27.32 42.33
CA PHE A 144 9.24 -26.87 43.27
C PHE A 144 9.17 -27.68 44.55
N THR A 145 9.49 -28.96 44.51
CA THR A 145 9.58 -29.81 45.72
C THR A 145 10.70 -29.35 46.64
N GLU A 146 11.87 -29.00 46.11
CA GLU A 146 13.04 -28.59 46.88
C GLU A 146 12.93 -27.16 47.43
N LYS A 147 12.43 -26.24 46.60
CA LYS A 147 12.46 -24.81 46.93
C LYS A 147 11.18 -24.25 47.49
N THR A 148 10.02 -24.88 47.24
CA THR A 148 8.74 -24.24 47.48
C THR A 148 7.65 -25.27 47.77
N SER A 149 7.94 -26.23 48.69
CA SER A 149 6.98 -27.27 49.10
C SER A 149 5.64 -26.64 49.61
N GLU A 150 5.65 -25.43 50.15
CA GLU A 150 4.43 -24.71 50.57
C GLU A 150 3.52 -24.38 49.38
N ILE A 151 4.06 -24.16 48.18
CA ILE A 151 3.29 -23.83 46.98
C ILE A 151 2.58 -25.09 46.43
N LEU A 152 3.25 -26.25 46.45
CA LEU A 152 2.63 -27.52 46.06
C LEU A 152 1.46 -27.90 47.01
N ASN A 153 1.62 -27.59 48.30
CA ASN A 153 0.58 -27.84 49.33
C ASN A 153 -0.63 -26.87 49.20
N SER A 154 -0.52 -25.78 48.48
CA SER A 154 -1.59 -24.80 48.25
C SER A 154 -2.49 -25.12 47.05
N GLY A 155 -2.42 -26.34 46.49
CA GLY A 155 -3.34 -26.81 45.44
C GLY A 155 -2.77 -26.68 44.01
N LEU A 156 -1.46 -26.53 43.85
CA LEU A 156 -0.82 -26.57 42.54
C LEU A 156 -0.70 -28.01 42.04
N SER A 157 -1.13 -28.28 40.81
CA SER A 157 -0.88 -29.51 40.06
C SER A 157 -0.02 -29.21 38.84
N LEU A 158 1.01 -30.04 38.62
CA LEU A 158 1.82 -29.96 37.39
C LEU A 158 1.48 -31.15 36.50
N SER A 159 1.32 -30.94 35.22
CA SER A 159 1.00 -31.99 34.24
C SER A 159 1.77 -31.76 32.94
N GLY A 160 2.22 -32.86 32.31
CA GLY A 160 2.90 -32.82 31.05
C GLY A 160 1.93 -32.86 29.88
N ASP A 161 2.14 -32.00 28.90
CA ASP A 161 1.39 -31.96 27.63
C ASP A 161 2.32 -32.27 26.46
N GLU A 162 1.92 -33.15 25.55
CA GLU A 162 2.69 -33.50 24.33
C GLU A 162 2.61 -32.44 23.23
N ASP A 163 1.52 -31.71 23.19
CA ASP A 163 1.28 -30.67 22.16
C ASP A 163 1.99 -29.36 22.52
N LEU A 164 2.23 -29.13 23.81
CA LEU A 164 2.94 -27.96 24.30
C LEU A 164 4.45 -28.15 24.15
N LYS A 165 5.08 -27.38 23.29
CA LYS A 165 6.53 -27.48 22.99
C LYS A 165 7.40 -26.52 23.77
N LYS A 166 6.88 -25.33 24.08
CA LYS A 166 7.63 -24.25 24.76
C LYS A 166 6.68 -23.42 25.60
N GLY A 167 7.11 -23.08 26.80
CA GLY A 167 6.28 -22.31 27.70
C GLY A 167 5.46 -23.15 28.66
N PHE A 168 4.39 -22.59 29.19
CA PHE A 168 3.45 -23.26 30.09
C PHE A 168 2.07 -22.64 29.98
N GLU A 169 1.06 -23.42 30.36
CA GLU A 169 -0.31 -22.99 30.46
C GLU A 169 -0.83 -23.13 31.89
N ILE A 170 -1.60 -22.17 32.35
CA ILE A 170 -2.17 -22.14 33.68
C ILE A 170 -3.67 -22.20 33.55
N LEU A 171 -4.27 -23.18 34.24
CA LEU A 171 -5.69 -23.40 34.30
C LEU A 171 -6.16 -23.29 35.77
N PRO A 172 -6.89 -22.25 36.14
CA PRO A 172 -7.53 -22.19 37.46
C PRO A 172 -8.55 -23.33 37.60
N LYS A 173 -8.52 -24.11 38.72
CA LYS A 173 -9.40 -25.29 38.89
C LYS A 173 -10.87 -24.96 38.82
N ASN A 174 -11.26 -23.77 39.21
CA ASN A 174 -12.63 -23.28 39.15
C ASN A 174 -12.88 -22.24 38.06
N GLY A 175 -11.89 -21.98 37.20
CA GLY A 175 -11.96 -20.99 36.12
C GLY A 175 -12.30 -21.60 34.76
N ASN A 176 -13.01 -20.87 33.94
CA ASN A 176 -13.32 -21.24 32.55
C ASN A 176 -12.34 -20.58 31.56
N TYR A 177 -11.10 -20.34 31.96
CA TYR A 177 -10.11 -19.70 31.13
C TYR A 177 -8.73 -20.33 31.31
N THR A 178 -7.92 -20.27 30.29
CA THR A 178 -6.52 -20.69 30.27
C THR A 178 -5.62 -19.48 30.04
N ILE A 179 -4.57 -19.34 30.83
CA ILE A 179 -3.52 -18.37 30.61
C ILE A 179 -2.35 -19.10 29.95
N SER A 180 -2.15 -18.84 28.67
CA SER A 180 -1.08 -19.45 27.89
C SER A 180 0.14 -18.52 27.85
N ILE A 181 1.26 -18.98 28.39
CA ILE A 181 2.55 -18.28 28.41
C ILE A 181 3.52 -19.11 27.58
N THR A 182 3.40 -18.99 26.27
CA THR A 182 4.24 -19.66 25.28
C THR A 182 5.07 -18.66 24.51
N ASP A 183 6.09 -19.12 23.81
CA ASP A 183 6.90 -18.28 22.91
C ASP A 183 6.03 -17.57 21.87
N SER A 184 5.03 -18.25 21.31
CA SER A 184 4.11 -17.72 20.32
C SER A 184 3.16 -16.65 20.88
N THR A 185 2.56 -16.87 22.06
CA THR A 185 1.67 -15.87 22.70
C THR A 185 2.44 -14.62 23.13
N PHE A 186 3.68 -14.82 23.63
CA PHE A 186 4.55 -13.72 23.99
C PHE A 186 5.08 -12.96 22.78
N GLU A 187 5.43 -13.66 21.68
CA GLU A 187 5.79 -13.04 20.41
C GLU A 187 4.66 -12.17 19.88
N ALA A 188 3.42 -12.68 19.88
CA ALA A 188 2.27 -11.91 19.43
C ALA A 188 2.06 -10.65 20.26
N PHE A 189 2.12 -10.77 21.60
CA PHE A 189 2.00 -9.65 22.52
C PHE A 189 3.08 -8.58 22.30
N LEU A 190 4.35 -8.99 22.18
CA LEU A 190 5.45 -8.07 21.94
C LEU A 190 5.35 -7.41 20.56
N ASN A 191 4.98 -8.16 19.53
CA ASN A 191 4.81 -7.61 18.19
C ASN A 191 3.73 -6.54 18.14
N GLU A 192 2.61 -6.75 18.82
CA GLU A 192 1.53 -5.76 18.88
C GLU A 192 1.99 -4.46 19.57
N HIS A 193 2.68 -4.59 20.72
CA HIS A 193 3.04 -3.43 21.55
C HIS A 193 4.31 -2.70 21.07
N PHE A 194 5.26 -3.39 20.44
CA PHE A 194 6.54 -2.81 20.03
C PHE A 194 6.59 -2.35 18.59
N LYS A 195 5.71 -2.85 17.71
CA LYS A 195 5.71 -2.48 16.30
C LYS A 195 5.63 -0.96 16.07
N GLU A 196 4.69 -0.29 16.75
CA GLU A 196 4.54 1.16 16.62
C GLU A 196 5.76 1.91 17.14
N LYS A 197 6.32 1.46 18.27
CA LYS A 197 7.52 2.07 18.85
C LYS A 197 8.76 1.90 17.99
N ILE A 198 8.93 0.74 17.35
CA ILE A 198 10.02 0.50 16.40
C ILE A 198 9.89 1.44 15.19
N VAL A 199 8.68 1.55 14.63
CA VAL A 199 8.43 2.45 13.50
C VAL A 199 8.68 3.91 13.89
N GLU A 200 8.22 4.32 15.06
CA GLU A 200 8.45 5.67 15.59
C GLU A 200 9.94 5.96 15.76
N PHE A 201 10.65 5.07 16.41
CA PHE A 201 12.10 5.22 16.66
C PHE A 201 12.92 5.28 15.37
N LEU A 202 12.58 4.45 14.38
CA LEU A 202 13.38 4.33 13.16
C LEU A 202 13.05 5.40 12.11
N PHE A 203 11.80 5.86 12.04
CA PHE A 203 11.32 6.64 10.90
C PHE A 203 10.66 7.97 11.25
N LYS A 204 10.42 8.25 12.54
CA LYS A 204 9.97 9.57 12.95
C LYS A 204 11.18 10.50 12.98
N LYS A 205 11.16 11.52 12.15
CA LYS A 205 12.16 12.60 12.24
C LYS A 205 11.96 13.35 13.56
N ASP A 206 12.99 13.44 14.37
CA ASP A 206 13.06 14.48 15.38
C ASP A 206 12.98 15.84 14.67
N ASN A 207 11.89 16.56 14.92
CA ASN A 207 11.74 17.93 14.46
C ASN A 207 12.50 18.87 15.38
#